data_647cb36be3d87cac08e6bad519c9f775
#
_entry.id   647cb36be3d87cac08e6bad519c9f775
#
_cell.length_a   1.000
_cell.length_b   1.000
_cell.length_c   1.000
_cell.angle_alpha   90.00
_cell.angle_beta   90.00
_cell.angle_gamma   90.00
#
_symmetry.space_group_name_H-M   'P 1'
#
loop_
_entity.id
_entity.type
_entity.pdbx_description
1 polymer ?
#
loop_
_entity_poly.entity_id
_entity_poly.type
_entity_poly.pdbx_seq_one_letter_code
_entity_poly.pdbx_strand_id
1 'polypeptide(L)'
;MSADPRPVLFVTNHAPPFRVGAFRALHEREDVVFALIGGAVRHGGGAGGGALPFPVLRPSQRGVLRLAASGRYRAVVAGLSGRVALPAAWSGARWASVPFVLWATIWAHPRTPAHALSYLPLRALYRNADAVATYGPHVSAYVRAKGARGAVVEAPQSVDDAFWAARADPERRAPFQALFAGRLSREKGVCVLLQAWRSAGLAAPSTALVLVGDGPIRARAVAAGAAHLEGPLEPERLRNFYAGSDVVVVPSIPTRDFLEPWGLVVNEAFDQGVPVIATDAVGAAAGGLVQHERTGLVVPAGDAGALAGALRRLRDDSALRARLGANAREAVRAHSHTSWAAGMSAALQAAGTSNAPC
;
A
#
# COMPACT_ATOMS: atom_id res chain seq x y z
N MET A 1 -2.82 -35.46 9.46
CA MET A 1 -4.18 -34.95 9.14
C MET A 1 -4.15 -34.50 7.68
N SER A 2 -5.00 -35.07 6.83
CA SER A 2 -5.10 -34.63 5.42
C SER A 2 -5.56 -33.17 5.39
N ALA A 3 -4.88 -32.33 4.61
CA ALA A 3 -5.27 -30.93 4.43
C ALA A 3 -6.67 -30.87 3.81
N ASP A 4 -7.53 -29.98 4.30
CA ASP A 4 -8.87 -29.74 3.75
C ASP A 4 -8.74 -29.30 2.28
N PRO A 5 -9.25 -30.07 1.29
CA PRO A 5 -9.04 -29.80 -0.14
C PRO A 5 -9.89 -28.63 -0.66
N ARG A 6 -10.79 -28.08 0.16
CA ARG A 6 -11.64 -26.95 -0.27
C ARG A 6 -10.80 -25.68 -0.44
N PRO A 7 -11.12 -24.84 -1.45
CA PRO A 7 -10.42 -23.58 -1.66
C PRO A 7 -10.71 -22.56 -0.55
N VAL A 8 -9.93 -21.48 -0.50
CA VAL A 8 -10.16 -20.29 0.32
C VAL A 8 -11.01 -19.29 -0.47
N LEU A 9 -12.00 -18.67 0.16
CA LEU A 9 -12.73 -17.54 -0.40
C LEU A 9 -12.06 -16.22 0.00
N PHE A 10 -11.61 -15.42 -0.96
CA PHE A 10 -11.05 -14.10 -0.70
C PHE A 10 -11.96 -12.99 -1.23
N VAL A 11 -12.60 -12.22 -0.34
CA VAL A 11 -13.52 -11.14 -0.68
C VAL A 11 -12.80 -9.80 -0.68
N THR A 12 -12.78 -9.09 -1.82
CA THR A 12 -12.17 -7.77 -1.95
C THR A 12 -12.89 -6.95 -3.04
N ASN A 13 -12.58 -5.64 -3.15
CA ASN A 13 -13.21 -4.77 -4.16
C ASN A 13 -12.75 -5.12 -5.58
N HIS A 14 -11.45 -5.07 -5.81
CA HIS A 14 -10.82 -5.15 -7.11
C HIS A 14 -9.51 -5.92 -7.03
N ALA A 15 -9.03 -6.39 -8.18
CA ALA A 15 -7.66 -6.86 -8.40
C ALA A 15 -6.94 -5.81 -9.27
N PRO A 16 -6.39 -4.73 -8.69
CA PRO A 16 -5.66 -3.74 -9.48
C PRO A 16 -4.35 -4.34 -10.02
N PRO A 17 -3.78 -3.82 -11.12
CA PRO A 17 -2.61 -4.41 -11.79
C PRO A 17 -1.47 -4.76 -10.83
N PHE A 18 -1.11 -3.87 -9.92
CA PHE A 18 -0.05 -4.08 -8.92
C PHE A 18 -0.36 -5.20 -7.90
N ARG A 19 -1.59 -5.72 -7.84
CA ARG A 19 -2.01 -6.81 -6.93
C ARG A 19 -2.13 -8.16 -7.63
N VAL A 20 -2.21 -8.18 -8.94
CA VAL A 20 -2.44 -9.42 -9.70
C VAL A 20 -1.36 -10.46 -9.40
N GLY A 21 -0.10 -10.08 -9.38
CA GLY A 21 1.01 -10.98 -9.04
C GLY A 21 0.91 -11.54 -7.61
N ALA A 22 0.59 -10.68 -6.62
CA ALA A 22 0.41 -11.11 -5.23
C ALA A 22 -0.78 -12.08 -5.07
N PHE A 23 -1.90 -11.79 -5.74
CA PHE A 23 -3.08 -12.67 -5.71
C PHE A 23 -2.82 -14.01 -6.41
N ARG A 24 -2.07 -14.01 -7.52
CA ARG A 24 -1.62 -15.23 -8.18
C ARG A 24 -0.74 -16.07 -7.24
N ALA A 25 0.27 -15.47 -6.62
CA ALA A 25 1.16 -16.16 -5.69
C ALA A 25 0.40 -16.76 -4.49
N LEU A 26 -0.64 -16.09 -4.01
CA LEU A 26 -1.50 -16.64 -2.95
C LEU A 26 -2.39 -17.78 -3.47
N HIS A 27 -2.95 -17.67 -4.69
CA HIS A 27 -3.75 -18.72 -5.30
C HIS A 27 -2.92 -20.01 -5.53
N GLU A 28 -1.72 -19.88 -6.05
CA GLU A 28 -0.79 -21.01 -6.26
C GLU A 28 -0.42 -21.71 -4.93
N ARG A 29 -0.45 -21.00 -3.82
CA ARG A 29 -0.07 -21.50 -2.49
C ARG A 29 -1.24 -22.10 -1.70
N GLU A 30 -2.43 -21.52 -1.82
CA GLU A 30 -3.58 -21.77 -0.93
C GLU A 30 -4.88 -22.17 -1.66
N ASP A 31 -4.85 -22.30 -2.98
CA ASP A 31 -6.05 -22.51 -3.80
C ASP A 31 -7.16 -21.50 -3.45
N VAL A 32 -7.03 -20.26 -3.91
CA VAL A 32 -7.92 -19.15 -3.55
C VAL A 32 -8.88 -18.83 -4.69
N VAL A 33 -10.16 -18.69 -4.38
CA VAL A 33 -11.18 -18.11 -5.25
C VAL A 33 -11.44 -16.66 -4.81
N PHE A 34 -11.22 -15.70 -5.72
CA PHE A 34 -11.40 -14.27 -5.42
C PHE A 34 -12.82 -13.82 -5.74
N ALA A 35 -13.53 -13.27 -4.75
CA ALA A 35 -14.81 -12.62 -4.92
C ALA A 35 -14.63 -11.10 -5.02
N LEU A 36 -14.72 -10.56 -6.23
CA LEU A 36 -14.55 -9.13 -6.53
C LEU A 36 -15.92 -8.45 -6.50
N ILE A 37 -16.17 -7.64 -5.46
CA ILE A 37 -17.49 -7.01 -5.24
C ILE A 37 -17.67 -5.68 -5.99
N GLY A 38 -16.63 -5.21 -6.70
CA GLY A 38 -16.67 -3.92 -7.38
C GLY A 38 -16.64 -2.72 -6.41
N GLY A 39 -16.98 -1.55 -6.92
CA GLY A 39 -16.99 -0.28 -6.18
C GLY A 39 -16.17 0.80 -6.90
N ALA A 40 -16.13 2.01 -6.34
CA ALA A 40 -15.35 3.11 -6.90
C ALA A 40 -13.85 2.82 -6.84
N VAL A 41 -13.16 2.88 -7.97
CA VAL A 41 -11.70 2.80 -8.05
C VAL A 41 -11.12 4.15 -7.62
N ARG A 42 -10.55 4.23 -6.43
CA ARG A 42 -9.93 5.47 -5.92
C ARG A 42 -8.50 5.69 -6.39
N HIS A 43 -7.83 4.63 -6.84
CA HIS A 43 -6.43 4.68 -7.29
C HIS A 43 -6.37 4.17 -8.73
N GLY A 44 -5.77 4.98 -9.60
CA GLY A 44 -5.71 4.78 -11.04
C GLY A 44 -5.25 3.37 -11.44
N GLY A 45 -5.89 2.87 -12.44
CA GLY A 45 -5.72 1.54 -12.99
C GLY A 45 -7.11 0.97 -13.27
N GLY A 46 -7.63 1.22 -14.46
CA GLY A 46 -8.76 0.46 -14.97
C GLY A 46 -8.43 -1.02 -14.83
N ALA A 47 -9.42 -1.84 -14.49
CA ALA A 47 -9.27 -3.28 -14.63
C ALA A 47 -8.75 -3.54 -16.04
N GLY A 48 -7.50 -4.00 -16.16
CA GLY A 48 -6.98 -4.49 -17.43
C GLY A 48 -8.02 -5.48 -17.95
N GLY A 49 -8.54 -5.28 -19.17
CA GLY A 49 -9.61 -6.10 -19.74
C GLY A 49 -9.22 -7.55 -20.06
N GLY A 50 -8.10 -8.03 -19.51
CA GLY A 50 -7.61 -9.40 -19.66
C GLY A 50 -8.16 -10.36 -18.60
N ALA A 51 -8.16 -11.66 -18.93
CA ALA A 51 -8.46 -12.72 -17.97
C ALA A 51 -7.45 -12.71 -16.82
N LEU A 52 -7.92 -12.75 -15.58
CA LEU A 52 -7.06 -12.84 -14.41
C LEU A 52 -6.51 -14.28 -14.29
N PRO A 53 -5.25 -14.45 -13.84
CA PRO A 53 -4.58 -15.76 -13.76
C PRO A 53 -5.00 -16.56 -12.51
N PHE A 54 -6.22 -16.38 -12.03
CA PHE A 54 -6.81 -17.09 -10.90
C PHE A 54 -8.35 -17.03 -10.98
N PRO A 55 -9.07 -17.95 -10.30
CA PRO A 55 -10.54 -17.99 -10.31
C PRO A 55 -11.15 -16.73 -9.70
N VAL A 56 -12.12 -16.14 -10.44
CA VAL A 56 -12.81 -14.92 -10.01
C VAL A 56 -14.32 -15.10 -10.05
N LEU A 57 -14.96 -14.68 -8.96
CA LEU A 57 -16.42 -14.51 -8.87
C LEU A 57 -16.76 -13.02 -8.74
N ARG A 58 -17.92 -12.59 -9.22
CA ARG A 58 -18.39 -11.20 -9.15
C ARG A 58 -19.76 -11.12 -8.45
N PRO A 59 -19.84 -11.46 -7.15
CA PRO A 59 -21.08 -11.40 -6.41
C PRO A 59 -21.51 -9.96 -6.13
N SER A 60 -22.81 -9.72 -5.94
CA SER A 60 -23.25 -8.51 -5.27
C SER A 60 -22.80 -8.51 -3.80
N GLN A 61 -22.74 -7.34 -3.16
CA GLN A 61 -22.36 -7.28 -1.73
C GLN A 61 -23.23 -8.15 -0.82
N ARG A 62 -24.54 -8.28 -1.13
CA ARG A 62 -25.47 -9.19 -0.42
C ARG A 62 -25.25 -10.66 -0.78
N GLY A 63 -24.81 -10.94 -2.01
CA GLY A 63 -24.47 -12.29 -2.48
C GLY A 63 -23.28 -12.92 -1.76
N VAL A 64 -22.39 -12.08 -1.17
CA VAL A 64 -21.24 -12.54 -0.39
C VAL A 64 -21.67 -13.43 0.79
N LEU A 65 -22.79 -13.11 1.46
CA LEU A 65 -23.30 -13.94 2.58
C LEU A 65 -23.56 -15.39 2.13
N ARG A 66 -24.31 -15.56 1.04
CA ARG A 66 -24.62 -16.90 0.51
C ARG A 66 -23.37 -17.65 0.06
N LEU A 67 -22.43 -16.92 -0.52
CA LEU A 67 -21.18 -17.48 -0.98
C LEU A 67 -20.32 -17.97 0.19
N ALA A 68 -20.11 -17.14 1.21
CA ALA A 68 -19.33 -17.48 2.39
C ALA A 68 -20.00 -18.58 3.25
N ALA A 69 -21.34 -18.61 3.31
CA ALA A 69 -22.12 -19.59 4.06
C ALA A 69 -22.30 -20.93 3.33
N SER A 70 -21.80 -21.08 2.09
CA SER A 70 -22.12 -22.24 1.23
C SER A 70 -21.45 -23.56 1.64
N GLY A 71 -20.52 -23.55 2.60
CA GLY A 71 -19.73 -24.73 3.00
C GLY A 71 -18.68 -25.18 1.98
N ARG A 72 -18.57 -24.52 0.81
CA ARG A 72 -17.64 -24.87 -0.27
C ARG A 72 -16.20 -24.39 -0.01
N TYR A 73 -15.97 -23.59 1.00
CA TYR A 73 -14.68 -22.99 1.31
C TYR A 73 -14.19 -23.44 2.67
N ARG A 74 -12.88 -23.68 2.83
CA ARG A 74 -12.26 -24.05 4.11
C ARG A 74 -11.96 -22.85 5.01
N ALA A 75 -11.90 -21.64 4.43
CA ALA A 75 -11.71 -20.37 5.15
C ALA A 75 -12.25 -19.20 4.33
N VAL A 76 -12.54 -18.10 4.99
CA VAL A 76 -12.93 -16.83 4.35
C VAL A 76 -11.95 -15.73 4.73
N VAL A 77 -11.35 -15.09 3.74
CA VAL A 77 -10.57 -13.86 3.91
C VAL A 77 -11.39 -12.68 3.42
N ALA A 78 -11.39 -11.55 4.14
CA ALA A 78 -12.04 -10.34 3.67
C ALA A 78 -11.17 -9.10 3.92
N GLY A 79 -11.01 -8.26 2.89
CA GLY A 79 -10.43 -6.93 3.01
C GLY A 79 -11.40 -5.95 3.67
N LEU A 80 -10.90 -4.79 4.11
CA LEU A 80 -11.69 -3.70 4.70
C LEU A 80 -12.56 -2.99 3.65
N SER A 81 -13.30 -3.74 2.85
CA SER A 81 -14.02 -3.27 1.68
C SER A 81 -15.50 -3.66 1.71
N GLY A 82 -16.36 -2.71 1.33
CA GLY A 82 -17.80 -2.93 1.23
C GLY A 82 -18.52 -2.87 2.58
N ARG A 83 -19.45 -1.93 2.73
CA ARG A 83 -20.23 -1.73 3.97
C ARG A 83 -21.08 -2.95 4.34
N VAL A 84 -21.51 -3.72 3.33
CA VAL A 84 -22.33 -4.92 3.49
C VAL A 84 -21.51 -6.18 3.30
N ALA A 85 -20.58 -6.19 2.33
CA ALA A 85 -19.80 -7.37 1.99
C ALA A 85 -18.91 -7.85 3.13
N LEU A 86 -18.27 -6.95 3.87
CA LEU A 86 -17.38 -7.32 4.97
C LEU A 86 -18.14 -8.02 6.12
N PRO A 87 -19.21 -7.43 6.71
CA PRO A 87 -20.01 -8.15 7.71
C PRO A 87 -20.67 -9.42 7.14
N ALA A 88 -21.08 -9.43 5.87
CA ALA A 88 -21.66 -10.61 5.22
C ALA A 88 -20.64 -11.75 5.09
N ALA A 89 -19.37 -11.45 4.76
CA ALA A 89 -18.30 -12.43 4.71
C ALA A 89 -18.02 -13.05 6.09
N TRP A 90 -17.96 -12.23 7.13
CA TRP A 90 -17.79 -12.68 8.52
C TRP A 90 -18.95 -13.55 8.98
N SER A 91 -20.20 -13.07 8.80
CA SER A 91 -21.40 -13.83 9.21
C SER A 91 -21.53 -15.16 8.46
N GLY A 92 -21.20 -15.17 7.14
CA GLY A 92 -21.19 -16.39 6.33
C GLY A 92 -20.15 -17.40 6.81
N ALA A 93 -18.93 -16.94 7.15
CA ALA A 93 -17.89 -17.78 7.71
C ALA A 93 -18.33 -18.41 9.05
N ARG A 94 -18.96 -17.61 9.93
CA ARG A 94 -19.53 -18.13 11.21
C ARG A 94 -20.61 -19.15 10.96
N TRP A 95 -21.52 -18.90 10.01
CA TRP A 95 -22.58 -19.85 9.65
C TRP A 95 -22.02 -21.17 9.12
N ALA A 96 -21.00 -21.11 8.28
CA ALA A 96 -20.34 -22.29 7.72
C ALA A 96 -19.35 -22.96 8.71
N SER A 97 -19.16 -22.40 9.91
CA SER A 97 -18.20 -22.87 10.93
C SER A 97 -16.77 -22.98 10.36
N VAL A 98 -16.35 -22.00 9.54
CA VAL A 98 -15.00 -21.92 8.98
C VAL A 98 -14.24 -20.71 9.48
N PRO A 99 -12.89 -20.75 9.54
CA PRO A 99 -12.06 -19.63 9.95
C PRO A 99 -12.30 -18.37 9.11
N PHE A 100 -12.27 -17.20 9.79
CA PHE A 100 -12.35 -15.89 9.17
C PHE A 100 -11.08 -15.08 9.41
N VAL A 101 -10.39 -14.71 8.32
CA VAL A 101 -9.22 -13.84 8.33
C VAL A 101 -9.59 -12.45 7.86
N LEU A 102 -9.34 -11.43 8.67
CA LEU A 102 -9.52 -10.05 8.29
C LEU A 102 -8.21 -9.48 7.72
N TRP A 103 -8.24 -9.02 6.47
CA TRP A 103 -7.10 -8.31 5.87
C TRP A 103 -7.21 -6.81 6.14
N ALA A 104 -6.45 -6.34 7.13
CA ALA A 104 -6.44 -4.95 7.59
C ALA A 104 -5.34 -4.14 6.90
N THR A 105 -5.71 -2.96 6.39
CA THR A 105 -4.84 -2.12 5.57
C THR A 105 -4.71 -0.69 6.08
N ILE A 106 -5.49 -0.30 7.09
CA ILE A 106 -5.50 1.05 7.67
C ILE A 106 -4.93 1.02 9.09
N TRP A 107 -4.29 2.10 9.49
CA TRP A 107 -3.72 2.32 10.82
C TRP A 107 -4.27 3.58 11.52
N ALA A 108 -5.30 4.19 10.93
CA ALA A 108 -6.14 5.19 11.55
C ALA A 108 -7.58 5.05 11.04
N HIS A 109 -8.55 5.28 11.91
CA HIS A 109 -9.95 5.31 11.49
C HIS A 109 -10.28 6.69 10.91
N PRO A 110 -10.86 6.77 9.69
CA PRO A 110 -11.24 8.06 9.11
C PRO A 110 -12.27 8.78 9.98
N ARG A 111 -12.09 10.09 10.17
CA ARG A 111 -12.90 10.92 11.07
C ARG A 111 -14.02 11.63 10.31
N THR A 112 -14.88 10.87 9.62
CA THR A 112 -16.09 11.41 8.97
C THR A 112 -17.35 10.86 9.63
N PRO A 113 -18.53 11.52 9.52
CA PRO A 113 -19.77 11.01 10.12
C PRO A 113 -20.11 9.59 9.67
N ALA A 114 -19.90 9.27 8.39
CA ALA A 114 -20.13 7.93 7.85
C ALA A 114 -19.19 6.87 8.45
N HIS A 115 -17.95 7.25 8.78
CA HIS A 115 -17.00 6.34 9.43
C HIS A 115 -17.24 6.23 10.94
N ALA A 116 -17.76 7.26 11.59
CA ALA A 116 -18.18 7.18 12.99
C ALA A 116 -19.20 6.06 13.21
N LEU A 117 -20.19 5.93 12.32
CA LEU A 117 -21.18 4.85 12.36
C LEU A 117 -20.58 3.46 12.13
N SER A 118 -19.51 3.35 11.35
CA SER A 118 -18.82 2.08 11.07
C SER A 118 -17.79 1.70 12.13
N TYR A 119 -17.47 2.57 13.09
CA TYR A 119 -16.40 2.35 14.07
C TYR A 119 -16.66 1.14 14.98
N LEU A 120 -17.82 1.07 15.61
CA LEU A 120 -18.16 -0.05 16.50
C LEU A 120 -18.30 -1.38 15.74
N PRO A 121 -19.02 -1.45 14.59
CA PRO A 121 -19.03 -2.65 13.77
C PRO A 121 -17.62 -3.13 13.35
N LEU A 122 -16.76 -2.23 12.91
CA LEU A 122 -15.40 -2.59 12.50
C LEU A 122 -14.55 -3.07 13.70
N ARG A 123 -14.70 -2.41 14.85
CA ARG A 123 -14.04 -2.86 16.09
C ARG A 123 -14.51 -4.27 16.51
N ALA A 124 -15.80 -4.57 16.34
CA ALA A 124 -16.33 -5.91 16.60
C ALA A 124 -15.70 -6.94 15.66
N LEU A 125 -15.49 -6.61 14.38
CA LEU A 125 -14.83 -7.49 13.41
C LEU A 125 -13.37 -7.74 13.78
N TYR A 126 -12.60 -6.72 14.19
CA TYR A 126 -11.24 -6.92 14.70
C TYR A 126 -11.19 -7.87 15.90
N ARG A 127 -12.16 -7.74 16.83
CA ARG A 127 -12.21 -8.58 18.04
C ARG A 127 -12.58 -10.03 17.79
N ASN A 128 -13.35 -10.30 16.73
CA ASN A 128 -13.96 -11.59 16.46
C ASN A 128 -13.42 -12.27 15.19
N ALA A 129 -12.42 -11.70 14.54
CA ALA A 129 -11.65 -12.38 13.50
C ALA A 129 -10.74 -13.46 14.14
N ASP A 130 -10.65 -14.61 13.53
CA ASP A 130 -9.79 -15.72 14.01
C ASP A 130 -8.31 -15.38 13.80
N ALA A 131 -8.00 -14.62 12.71
CA ALA A 131 -6.73 -13.96 12.53
C ALA A 131 -6.90 -12.63 11.79
N VAL A 132 -5.92 -11.74 11.92
CA VAL A 132 -5.84 -10.48 11.18
C VAL A 132 -4.52 -10.43 10.44
N ALA A 133 -4.57 -10.35 9.10
CA ALA A 133 -3.41 -10.07 8.26
C ALA A 133 -3.25 -8.56 8.09
N THR A 134 -2.01 -8.03 8.22
CA THR A 134 -1.73 -6.59 8.25
C THR A 134 -0.60 -6.22 7.30
N TYR A 135 -0.53 -4.96 6.86
CA TYR A 135 0.55 -4.47 5.98
C TYR A 135 1.91 -4.36 6.67
N GLY A 136 1.94 -4.36 8.01
CA GLY A 136 3.16 -4.21 8.77
C GLY A 136 2.89 -3.80 10.22
N PRO A 137 3.95 -3.54 11.02
CA PRO A 137 3.86 -3.32 12.47
C PRO A 137 2.94 -2.17 12.88
N HIS A 138 2.85 -1.08 12.10
CA HIS A 138 1.96 0.06 12.38
C HIS A 138 0.47 -0.34 12.32
N VAL A 139 0.09 -1.16 11.33
CA VAL A 139 -1.27 -1.71 11.24
C VAL A 139 -1.50 -2.76 12.32
N SER A 140 -0.49 -3.61 12.60
CA SER A 140 -0.54 -4.61 13.68
C SER A 140 -0.80 -3.96 15.04
N ALA A 141 -0.08 -2.88 15.35
CA ALA A 141 -0.30 -2.11 16.58
C ALA A 141 -1.72 -1.51 16.64
N TYR A 142 -2.19 -0.96 15.51
CA TYR A 142 -3.53 -0.40 15.42
C TYR A 142 -4.62 -1.44 15.66
N VAL A 143 -4.58 -2.61 15.01
CA VAL A 143 -5.63 -3.63 15.16
C VAL A 143 -5.61 -4.25 16.58
N ARG A 144 -4.44 -4.41 17.20
CA ARG A 144 -4.33 -4.81 18.61
C ARG A 144 -4.96 -3.79 19.55
N ALA A 145 -4.72 -2.49 19.32
CA ALA A 145 -5.34 -1.41 20.08
C ALA A 145 -6.87 -1.34 19.87
N LYS A 146 -7.40 -1.88 18.75
CA LYS A 146 -8.84 -2.06 18.52
C LYS A 146 -9.40 -3.33 19.16
N GLY A 147 -8.58 -4.12 19.80
CA GLY A 147 -8.95 -5.28 20.59
C GLY A 147 -8.98 -6.59 19.80
N ALA A 148 -8.19 -6.72 18.75
CA ALA A 148 -7.97 -7.99 18.06
C ALA A 148 -7.54 -9.07 19.07
N ARG A 149 -8.25 -10.21 19.07
CA ARG A 149 -8.01 -11.34 19.97
C ARG A 149 -7.34 -12.51 19.26
N GLY A 150 -7.63 -12.67 17.97
CA GLY A 150 -6.98 -13.67 17.13
C GLY A 150 -5.53 -13.29 16.80
N ALA A 151 -4.83 -14.21 16.15
CA ALA A 151 -3.47 -13.98 15.71
C ALA A 151 -3.36 -12.75 14.80
N VAL A 152 -2.35 -11.90 15.01
CA VAL A 152 -2.06 -10.76 14.15
C VAL A 152 -0.75 -11.05 13.41
N VAL A 153 -0.86 -11.26 12.10
CA VAL A 153 0.23 -11.71 11.23
C VAL A 153 0.52 -10.64 10.18
N GLU A 154 1.78 -10.36 9.93
CA GLU A 154 2.18 -9.39 8.91
C GLU A 154 2.24 -10.06 7.53
N ALA A 155 1.53 -9.48 6.58
CA ALA A 155 1.59 -9.74 5.16
C ALA A 155 2.03 -8.43 4.48
N PRO A 156 3.35 -8.23 4.28
CA PRO A 156 3.92 -6.93 3.94
C PRO A 156 3.39 -6.42 2.59
N GLN A 157 3.18 -5.11 2.51
CA GLN A 157 2.76 -4.50 1.25
C GLN A 157 3.83 -4.70 0.18
N SER A 158 3.41 -5.06 -1.03
CA SER A 158 4.33 -5.49 -2.10
C SER A 158 3.97 -4.90 -3.45
N VAL A 159 4.96 -4.86 -4.32
CA VAL A 159 4.85 -4.58 -5.77
C VAL A 159 5.42 -5.76 -6.56
N ASP A 160 5.39 -5.69 -7.88
CA ASP A 160 6.09 -6.64 -8.76
C ASP A 160 7.59 -6.30 -8.74
N ASP A 161 8.31 -6.91 -7.79
CA ASP A 161 9.74 -6.69 -7.60
C ASP A 161 10.57 -7.08 -8.84
N ALA A 162 10.18 -8.12 -9.57
CA ALA A 162 10.85 -8.50 -10.82
C ALA A 162 10.74 -7.40 -11.88
N PHE A 163 9.57 -6.78 -12.00
CA PHE A 163 9.35 -5.66 -12.90
C PHE A 163 10.08 -4.39 -12.43
N TRP A 164 9.89 -3.99 -11.16
CA TRP A 164 10.42 -2.72 -10.67
C TRP A 164 11.94 -2.73 -10.48
N ALA A 165 12.57 -3.87 -10.14
CA ALA A 165 14.02 -4.01 -10.04
C ALA A 165 14.73 -4.22 -11.39
N ALA A 166 13.98 -4.44 -12.48
CA ALA A 166 14.56 -4.63 -13.80
C ALA A 166 15.34 -3.39 -14.26
N ARG A 167 16.32 -3.61 -15.14
CA ARG A 167 17.11 -2.53 -15.73
C ARG A 167 16.21 -1.48 -16.39
N ALA A 168 16.50 -0.21 -16.13
CA ALA A 168 15.81 0.94 -16.67
C ALA A 168 16.76 1.83 -17.48
N ASP A 169 16.21 2.65 -18.38
CA ASP A 169 16.92 3.73 -19.06
C ASP A 169 16.65 5.03 -18.31
N PRO A 170 17.61 5.58 -17.54
CA PRO A 170 17.36 6.69 -16.64
C PRO A 170 16.87 7.95 -17.35
N GLU A 171 15.65 8.40 -17.07
CA GLU A 171 15.16 9.72 -17.51
C GLU A 171 15.55 10.81 -16.49
N ARG A 172 16.36 11.77 -16.93
CA ARG A 172 16.91 12.80 -16.05
C ARG A 172 16.73 14.19 -16.65
N ARG A 173 16.37 15.19 -15.82
CA ARG A 173 16.14 16.57 -16.20
C ARG A 173 17.22 17.54 -15.71
N ALA A 174 17.98 17.13 -14.68
CA ALA A 174 19.07 17.93 -14.09
C ALA A 174 20.07 17.04 -13.33
N PRO A 175 21.25 17.57 -12.98
CA PRO A 175 22.25 16.87 -12.16
C PRO A 175 21.74 16.33 -10.82
N PHE A 176 20.83 17.07 -10.15
CA PHE A 176 20.05 16.58 -9.01
C PHE A 176 18.58 16.56 -9.36
N GLN A 177 17.95 15.40 -9.28
CA GLN A 177 16.54 15.22 -9.58
C GLN A 177 15.79 14.62 -8.39
N ALA A 178 14.75 15.32 -7.95
CA ALA A 178 13.76 14.79 -7.02
C ALA A 178 12.49 14.40 -7.78
N LEU A 179 11.91 13.24 -7.46
CA LEU A 179 10.70 12.71 -8.07
C LEU A 179 9.57 12.62 -7.05
N PHE A 180 8.40 13.06 -7.45
CA PHE A 180 7.14 12.72 -6.82
C PHE A 180 6.31 11.91 -7.82
N ALA A 181 5.78 10.75 -7.42
CA ALA A 181 4.86 9.95 -8.22
C ALA A 181 3.58 9.68 -7.44
N GLY A 182 2.43 10.05 -8.03
CA GLY A 182 1.14 9.82 -7.41
C GLY A 182 0.09 10.88 -7.78
N ARG A 183 -1.08 10.77 -7.16
CA ARG A 183 -2.16 11.74 -7.39
C ARG A 183 -1.76 13.14 -6.89
N LEU A 184 -1.91 14.15 -7.73
CA LEU A 184 -1.65 15.54 -7.39
C LEU A 184 -2.80 16.09 -6.54
N SER A 185 -2.82 15.76 -5.25
CA SER A 185 -3.89 16.10 -4.33
C SER A 185 -3.35 16.58 -2.97
N ARG A 186 -4.23 17.20 -2.17
CA ARG A 186 -3.84 17.79 -0.88
C ARG A 186 -3.24 16.78 0.09
N GLU A 187 -3.89 15.64 0.24
CA GLU A 187 -3.48 14.57 1.16
C GLU A 187 -2.14 13.93 0.79
N LYS A 188 -1.75 14.02 -0.49
CA LYS A 188 -0.43 13.59 -0.98
C LYS A 188 0.68 14.62 -0.73
N GLY A 189 0.36 15.78 -0.13
CA GLY A 189 1.34 16.76 0.34
C GLY A 189 2.03 17.55 -0.77
N VAL A 190 1.50 17.55 -2.00
CA VAL A 190 2.14 18.24 -3.15
C VAL A 190 2.40 19.73 -2.87
N CYS A 191 1.47 20.42 -2.17
CA CYS A 191 1.68 21.83 -1.80
C CYS A 191 2.83 22.03 -0.83
N VAL A 192 3.02 21.10 0.13
CA VAL A 192 4.14 21.11 1.07
C VAL A 192 5.45 20.89 0.32
N LEU A 193 5.47 19.95 -0.64
CA LEU A 193 6.64 19.69 -1.46
C LEU A 193 7.04 20.92 -2.30
N LEU A 194 6.09 21.56 -2.98
CA LEU A 194 6.35 22.77 -3.75
C LEU A 194 6.88 23.93 -2.89
N GLN A 195 6.36 24.08 -1.68
CA GLN A 195 6.87 25.05 -0.71
C GLN A 195 8.29 24.70 -0.28
N ALA A 196 8.53 23.45 0.10
CA ALA A 196 9.84 22.95 0.52
C ALA A 196 10.90 23.11 -0.58
N TRP A 197 10.56 22.80 -1.83
CA TRP A 197 11.45 22.94 -2.98
C TRP A 197 11.93 24.38 -3.16
N ARG A 198 11.00 25.34 -3.10
CA ARG A 198 11.34 26.77 -3.16
C ARG A 198 12.18 27.22 -1.96
N SER A 199 11.80 26.82 -0.74
CA SER A 199 12.53 27.17 0.49
C SER A 199 13.91 26.52 0.55
N ALA A 200 14.13 25.42 -0.17
CA ALA A 200 15.44 24.80 -0.27
C ALA A 200 16.40 25.54 -1.21
N GLY A 201 15.90 26.52 -1.99
CA GLY A 201 16.70 27.23 -2.98
C GLY A 201 17.10 26.35 -4.19
N LEU A 202 16.29 25.32 -4.47
CA LEU A 202 16.56 24.39 -5.58
C LEU A 202 15.96 24.97 -6.87
N ALA A 203 16.81 25.18 -7.87
CA ALA A 203 16.43 25.82 -9.14
C ALA A 203 17.22 25.24 -10.32
N ALA A 204 16.60 25.33 -11.50
CA ALA A 204 17.27 25.01 -12.76
C ALA A 204 18.50 25.91 -12.99
N PRO A 205 19.51 25.44 -13.76
CA PRO A 205 19.58 24.11 -14.41
C PRO A 205 20.13 22.98 -13.57
N SER A 206 20.65 23.24 -12.38
CA SER A 206 21.37 22.26 -11.56
C SER A 206 20.44 21.26 -10.85
N THR A 207 19.15 21.63 -10.65
CA THR A 207 18.19 20.80 -9.94
C THR A 207 16.85 20.76 -10.65
N ALA A 208 16.16 19.62 -10.60
CA ALA A 208 14.82 19.43 -11.14
C ALA A 208 13.90 18.73 -10.12
N LEU A 209 12.67 19.23 -10.00
CA LEU A 209 11.57 18.53 -9.36
C LEU A 209 10.65 17.98 -10.46
N VAL A 210 10.49 16.68 -10.52
CA VAL A 210 9.58 16.00 -11.45
C VAL A 210 8.34 15.52 -10.71
N LEU A 211 7.16 15.90 -11.20
CA LEU A 211 5.87 15.46 -10.67
C LEU A 211 5.18 14.55 -11.70
N VAL A 212 5.06 13.28 -11.37
CA VAL A 212 4.36 12.28 -12.18
C VAL A 212 2.97 12.04 -11.61
N GLY A 213 1.95 12.17 -12.45
CA GLY A 213 0.56 11.94 -12.11
C GLY A 213 -0.35 13.13 -12.43
N ASP A 214 -1.61 13.02 -12.00
CA ASP A 214 -2.63 14.03 -12.21
C ASP A 214 -3.50 14.23 -10.97
N GLY A 215 -4.27 15.30 -10.93
CA GLY A 215 -5.18 15.55 -9.81
C GLY A 215 -5.55 17.05 -9.63
N PRO A 216 -6.38 17.35 -8.64
CA PRO A 216 -6.97 18.68 -8.45
C PRO A 216 -5.93 19.79 -8.16
N ILE A 217 -4.70 19.44 -7.78
CA ILE A 217 -3.61 20.42 -7.50
C ILE A 217 -2.74 20.69 -8.75
N ARG A 218 -2.97 20.02 -9.90
CA ARG A 218 -2.18 20.18 -11.11
C ARG A 218 -2.03 21.64 -11.53
N ALA A 219 -3.14 22.39 -11.63
CA ALA A 219 -3.11 23.79 -12.04
C ALA A 219 -2.23 24.65 -11.10
N ARG A 220 -2.28 24.38 -9.79
CA ARG A 220 -1.44 25.06 -8.80
C ARG A 220 0.04 24.70 -8.94
N ALA A 221 0.35 23.45 -9.28
CA ALA A 221 1.72 23.01 -9.53
C ALA A 221 2.30 23.69 -10.80
N VAL A 222 1.49 23.80 -11.86
CA VAL A 222 1.86 24.56 -13.09
C VAL A 222 2.15 26.02 -12.73
N ALA A 223 1.24 26.68 -12.03
CA ALA A 223 1.39 28.09 -11.66
C ALA A 223 2.60 28.35 -10.74
N ALA A 224 3.05 27.34 -9.98
CA ALA A 224 4.24 27.45 -9.15
C ALA A 224 5.55 27.48 -9.96
N GLY A 225 5.54 27.01 -11.22
CA GLY A 225 6.70 27.05 -12.14
C GLY A 225 7.94 26.28 -11.68
N ALA A 226 7.86 25.56 -10.58
CA ALA A 226 9.00 24.96 -9.90
C ALA A 226 9.21 23.47 -10.24
N ALA A 227 8.37 22.88 -11.10
CA ALA A 227 8.37 21.45 -11.34
C ALA A 227 8.12 21.09 -12.81
N HIS A 228 8.71 19.98 -13.25
CA HIS A 228 8.38 19.32 -14.50
C HIS A 228 7.16 18.41 -14.28
N LEU A 229 6.08 18.65 -15.02
CA LEU A 229 4.82 17.92 -14.90
C LEU A 229 4.69 16.93 -16.06
N GLU A 230 4.85 15.65 -15.78
CA GLU A 230 4.82 14.60 -16.80
C GLU A 230 3.41 13.99 -17.02
N GLY A 231 2.43 14.30 -16.14
CA GLY A 231 1.13 13.61 -16.18
C GLY A 231 1.23 12.15 -15.70
N PRO A 232 0.16 11.34 -15.90
CA PRO A 232 0.22 9.91 -15.70
C PRO A 232 1.16 9.24 -16.70
N LEU A 233 1.98 8.29 -16.24
CA LEU A 233 2.93 7.56 -17.07
C LEU A 233 2.62 6.07 -17.04
N GLU A 234 2.99 5.37 -18.11
CA GLU A 234 3.05 3.92 -18.12
C GLU A 234 4.17 3.43 -17.16
N PRO A 235 4.01 2.24 -16.57
CA PRO A 235 4.93 1.73 -15.55
C PRO A 235 6.41 1.71 -15.99
N GLU A 236 6.68 1.34 -17.24
CA GLU A 236 8.04 1.27 -17.79
C GLU A 236 8.71 2.65 -17.78
N ARG A 237 7.99 3.69 -18.22
CA ARG A 237 8.52 5.05 -18.22
C ARG A 237 8.66 5.61 -16.82
N LEU A 238 7.71 5.28 -15.91
CA LEU A 238 7.83 5.66 -14.51
C LEU A 238 9.07 5.03 -13.86
N ARG A 239 9.38 3.76 -14.17
CA ARG A 239 10.61 3.09 -13.74
C ARG A 239 11.86 3.83 -14.22
N ASN A 240 11.87 4.34 -15.45
CA ASN A 240 12.98 5.13 -15.99
C ASN A 240 13.16 6.46 -15.21
N PHE A 241 12.07 7.10 -14.79
CA PHE A 241 12.15 8.27 -13.91
C PHE A 241 12.67 7.92 -12.51
N TYR A 242 12.24 6.78 -11.93
CA TYR A 242 12.85 6.31 -10.68
C TYR A 242 14.35 6.15 -10.84
N ALA A 243 14.82 5.39 -11.82
CA ALA A 243 16.24 5.16 -12.08
C ALA A 243 17.02 6.45 -12.34
N GLY A 244 16.39 7.47 -12.93
CA GLY A 244 16.99 8.78 -13.18
C GLY A 244 16.95 9.74 -11.99
N SER A 245 16.37 9.37 -10.85
CA SER A 245 16.18 10.27 -9.72
C SER A 245 17.22 10.04 -8.62
N ASP A 246 17.60 11.12 -7.93
CA ASP A 246 18.47 11.08 -6.75
C ASP A 246 17.69 10.83 -5.46
N VAL A 247 16.41 11.16 -5.47
CA VAL A 247 15.50 10.97 -4.34
C VAL A 247 14.05 10.93 -4.81
N VAL A 248 13.24 10.06 -4.19
CA VAL A 248 11.80 10.09 -4.32
C VAL A 248 11.20 10.72 -3.06
N VAL A 249 10.21 11.60 -3.24
CA VAL A 249 9.58 12.31 -2.13
C VAL A 249 8.14 11.85 -1.97
N VAL A 250 7.79 11.41 -0.76
CA VAL A 250 6.45 10.94 -0.38
C VAL A 250 5.93 11.82 0.77
N PRO A 251 5.49 13.05 0.48
CA PRO A 251 5.21 14.07 1.48
C PRO A 251 3.78 14.03 2.00
N SER A 252 3.13 12.87 2.00
CA SER A 252 1.73 12.69 2.39
C SER A 252 1.46 13.29 3.77
N ILE A 253 0.29 13.92 3.91
CA ILE A 253 -0.15 14.56 5.17
C ILE A 253 -1.45 13.91 5.66
N PRO A 254 -1.66 13.81 6.97
CA PRO A 254 -2.91 13.32 7.51
C PRO A 254 -4.04 14.32 7.23
N THR A 255 -5.20 13.81 6.85
CA THR A 255 -6.45 14.57 6.75
C THR A 255 -7.54 13.93 7.61
N ARG A 256 -8.75 14.50 7.61
CA ARG A 256 -9.88 13.94 8.38
C ARG A 256 -10.26 12.53 7.93
N ASP A 257 -10.09 12.22 6.66
CA ASP A 257 -10.55 11.00 5.99
C ASP A 257 -9.42 10.14 5.41
N PHE A 258 -8.19 10.61 5.48
CA PHE A 258 -7.04 9.93 4.90
C PHE A 258 -5.81 9.97 5.79
N LEU A 259 -5.19 8.84 5.95
CA LEU A 259 -3.80 8.65 6.38
C LEU A 259 -3.19 7.65 5.41
N GLU A 260 -2.00 7.91 4.90
CA GLU A 260 -1.38 7.06 3.86
C GLU A 260 -1.21 5.62 4.38
N PRO A 261 -1.94 4.65 3.82
CA PRO A 261 -1.86 3.27 4.34
C PRO A 261 -0.48 2.65 4.20
N TRP A 262 0.23 2.97 3.09
CA TRP A 262 1.57 2.49 2.81
C TRP A 262 2.40 3.48 2.00
N GLY A 263 2.07 3.72 0.73
CA GLY A 263 2.86 4.46 -0.25
C GLY A 263 3.69 3.49 -1.11
N LEU A 264 3.04 2.79 -2.06
CA LEU A 264 3.68 1.79 -2.95
C LEU A 264 4.90 2.32 -3.71
N VAL A 265 4.88 3.61 -4.04
CA VAL A 265 6.00 4.31 -4.69
C VAL A 265 7.32 4.20 -3.90
N VAL A 266 7.27 3.89 -2.59
CA VAL A 266 8.47 3.60 -1.78
C VAL A 266 9.10 2.27 -2.22
N ASN A 267 8.29 1.22 -2.41
CA ASN A 267 8.79 -0.07 -2.89
C ASN A 267 9.40 0.08 -4.28
N GLU A 268 8.68 0.76 -5.19
CA GLU A 268 9.10 1.00 -6.58
C GLU A 268 10.44 1.76 -6.65
N ALA A 269 10.59 2.82 -5.84
CA ALA A 269 11.83 3.57 -5.73
C ALA A 269 12.98 2.72 -5.16
N PHE A 270 12.70 1.94 -4.12
CA PHE A 270 13.70 1.11 -3.44
C PHE A 270 14.20 -0.02 -4.34
N ASP A 271 13.34 -0.60 -5.17
CA ASP A 271 13.73 -1.59 -6.19
C ASP A 271 14.73 -1.01 -7.19
N GLN A 272 14.64 0.29 -7.51
CA GLN A 272 15.63 1.00 -8.32
C GLN A 272 16.83 1.50 -7.49
N GLY A 273 16.88 1.26 -6.18
CA GLY A 273 17.96 1.71 -5.29
C GLY A 273 17.95 3.21 -5.04
N VAL A 274 16.80 3.86 -5.15
CA VAL A 274 16.65 5.30 -4.95
C VAL A 274 16.12 5.55 -3.53
N PRO A 275 16.84 6.37 -2.72
CA PRO A 275 16.39 6.70 -1.37
C PRO A 275 15.10 7.54 -1.39
N VAL A 276 14.35 7.45 -0.31
CA VAL A 276 13.08 8.18 -0.16
C VAL A 276 13.17 9.21 0.97
N ILE A 277 12.59 10.39 0.76
CA ILE A 277 12.14 11.26 1.86
C ILE A 277 10.65 11.03 2.04
N ALA A 278 10.25 10.47 3.17
CA ALA A 278 8.86 10.26 3.55
C ALA A 278 8.48 11.09 4.76
N THR A 279 7.20 11.40 4.92
CA THR A 279 6.71 11.92 6.19
C THR A 279 6.38 10.78 7.16
N ASP A 280 6.30 11.08 8.46
CA ASP A 280 5.85 10.18 9.51
C ASP A 280 4.37 9.75 9.36
N ALA A 281 3.61 10.40 8.48
CA ALA A 281 2.25 10.04 8.09
C ALA A 281 2.17 8.98 6.96
N VAL A 282 3.29 8.48 6.46
CA VAL A 282 3.37 7.45 5.42
C VAL A 282 3.51 6.07 6.05
N GLY A 283 2.64 5.14 5.66
CA GLY A 283 2.64 3.78 6.21
C GLY A 283 3.96 3.04 6.03
N ALA A 284 4.68 3.25 4.92
CA ALA A 284 6.00 2.66 4.70
C ALA A 284 7.08 3.19 5.67
N ALA A 285 6.93 4.42 6.19
CA ALA A 285 7.78 4.96 7.25
C ALA A 285 7.35 4.42 8.62
N ALA A 286 6.07 4.52 8.95
CA ALA A 286 5.53 4.00 10.21
C ALA A 286 5.68 2.47 10.33
N GLY A 287 5.71 1.75 9.21
CA GLY A 287 5.91 0.30 9.09
C GLY A 287 7.37 -0.14 9.03
N GLY A 288 8.32 0.81 9.02
CA GLY A 288 9.75 0.51 9.13
C GLY A 288 10.46 0.16 7.82
N LEU A 289 9.82 0.32 6.64
CA LEU A 289 10.52 0.20 5.36
C LEU A 289 11.39 1.43 5.11
N VAL A 290 10.83 2.66 5.31
CA VAL A 290 11.65 3.87 5.32
C VAL A 290 12.14 4.11 6.75
N GLN A 291 13.42 3.83 6.99
CA GLN A 291 14.10 4.07 8.26
C GLN A 291 14.99 5.30 8.13
N HIS A 292 14.78 6.27 9.05
CA HIS A 292 15.55 7.51 9.04
C HIS A 292 17.05 7.23 9.11
N GLU A 293 17.85 7.88 8.25
CA GLU A 293 19.30 7.73 8.14
C GLU A 293 19.80 6.35 7.66
N ARG A 294 18.90 5.39 7.43
CA ARG A 294 19.28 4.03 7.03
C ARG A 294 18.83 3.69 5.60
N THR A 295 17.55 3.84 5.28
CA THR A 295 16.99 3.56 3.95
C THR A 295 16.38 4.80 3.28
N GLY A 296 16.29 5.90 4.03
CA GLY A 296 15.76 7.17 3.58
C GLY A 296 15.81 8.21 4.70
N LEU A 297 15.09 9.30 4.51
CA LEU A 297 14.89 10.31 5.54
C LEU A 297 13.41 10.41 5.91
N VAL A 298 13.10 10.49 7.19
CA VAL A 298 11.73 10.69 7.69
C VAL A 298 11.64 12.10 8.27
N VAL A 299 10.62 12.85 7.86
CA VAL A 299 10.35 14.23 8.29
C VAL A 299 8.92 14.35 8.84
N PRO A 300 8.63 15.33 9.71
CA PRO A 300 7.28 15.57 10.20
C PRO A 300 6.31 15.92 9.06
N ALA A 301 5.10 15.37 9.10
CA ALA A 301 4.08 15.64 8.10
C ALA A 301 3.63 17.11 8.12
N GLY A 302 3.63 17.73 6.95
CA GLY A 302 3.26 19.14 6.78
C GLY A 302 4.38 20.13 7.05
N ASP A 303 5.55 19.70 7.52
CA ASP A 303 6.71 20.58 7.77
C ASP A 303 7.54 20.79 6.49
N ALA A 304 7.26 21.88 5.77
CA ALA A 304 8.00 22.25 4.58
C ALA A 304 9.47 22.62 4.87
N GLY A 305 9.78 23.10 6.07
CA GLY A 305 11.14 23.47 6.49
C GLY A 305 12.01 22.23 6.68
N ALA A 306 11.51 21.23 7.41
CA ALA A 306 12.19 19.93 7.59
C ALA A 306 12.37 19.21 6.24
N LEU A 307 11.34 19.22 5.38
CA LEU A 307 11.44 18.65 4.03
C LEU A 307 12.48 19.39 3.18
N ALA A 308 12.54 20.72 3.22
CA ALA A 308 13.55 21.50 2.52
C ALA A 308 14.97 21.18 3.02
N GLY A 309 15.16 21.02 4.32
CA GLY A 309 16.42 20.58 4.91
C GLY A 309 16.87 19.22 4.42
N ALA A 310 15.94 18.25 4.38
CA ALA A 310 16.19 16.90 3.88
C ALA A 310 16.57 16.90 2.38
N LEU A 311 15.88 17.71 1.57
CA LEU A 311 16.19 17.86 0.14
C LEU A 311 17.60 18.44 -0.07
N ARG A 312 17.98 19.53 0.65
CA ARG A 312 19.33 20.09 0.58
C ARG A 312 20.38 19.07 0.97
N ARG A 313 20.16 18.37 2.08
CA ARG A 313 21.08 17.36 2.56
C ARG A 313 21.35 16.27 1.53
N LEU A 314 20.29 15.74 0.89
CA LEU A 314 20.47 14.73 -0.16
C LEU A 314 21.04 15.31 -1.46
N ARG A 315 20.81 16.59 -1.77
CA ARG A 315 21.48 17.26 -2.88
C ARG A 315 22.99 17.32 -2.65
N ASP A 316 23.42 17.73 -1.46
CA ASP A 316 24.80 18.08 -1.16
C ASP A 316 25.67 16.86 -0.81
N ASP A 317 25.06 15.76 -0.34
CA ASP A 317 25.75 14.55 0.10
C ASP A 317 25.42 13.34 -0.81
N SER A 318 26.24 13.17 -1.86
CA SER A 318 26.11 12.04 -2.78
C SER A 318 26.45 10.69 -2.14
N ALA A 319 27.38 10.68 -1.17
CA ALA A 319 27.76 9.47 -0.45
C ALA A 319 26.59 8.97 0.43
N LEU A 320 25.89 9.90 1.09
CA LEU A 320 24.67 9.59 1.82
C LEU A 320 23.59 9.00 0.89
N ARG A 321 23.35 9.63 -0.29
CA ARG A 321 22.38 9.09 -1.26
C ARG A 321 22.72 7.66 -1.66
N ALA A 322 23.97 7.40 -2.02
CA ALA A 322 24.42 6.08 -2.43
C ALA A 322 24.25 5.03 -1.33
N ARG A 323 24.61 5.38 -0.09
CA ARG A 323 24.45 4.49 1.08
C ARG A 323 22.98 4.20 1.37
N LEU A 324 22.14 5.23 1.41
CA LEU A 324 20.70 5.06 1.65
C LEU A 324 20.04 4.22 0.56
N GLY A 325 20.39 4.46 -0.72
CA GLY A 325 19.86 3.72 -1.87
C GLY A 325 20.27 2.24 -1.86
N ALA A 326 21.52 1.93 -1.52
CA ALA A 326 21.97 0.55 -1.37
C ALA A 326 21.19 -0.20 -0.26
N ASN A 327 21.05 0.43 0.89
CA ASN A 327 20.28 -0.12 2.01
C ASN A 327 18.78 -0.25 1.67
N ALA A 328 18.21 0.70 0.92
CA ALA A 328 16.84 0.67 0.46
C ALA A 328 16.56 -0.53 -0.44
N ARG A 329 17.44 -0.78 -1.42
CA ARG A 329 17.35 -1.94 -2.33
C ARG A 329 17.44 -3.28 -1.57
N GLU A 330 18.23 -3.36 -0.52
CA GLU A 330 18.27 -4.56 0.32
C GLU A 330 16.99 -4.73 1.15
N ALA A 331 16.51 -3.64 1.76
CA ALA A 331 15.34 -3.68 2.64
C ALA A 331 14.05 -4.07 1.92
N VAL A 332 13.88 -3.65 0.65
CA VAL A 332 12.64 -3.90 -0.11
C VAL A 332 12.46 -5.36 -0.50
N ARG A 333 13.50 -6.18 -0.52
CA ARG A 333 13.43 -7.62 -0.86
C ARG A 333 12.44 -8.40 0.01
N ALA A 334 12.24 -7.97 1.25
CA ALA A 334 11.25 -8.56 2.15
C ALA A 334 9.79 -8.17 1.80
N HIS A 335 9.59 -7.32 0.80
CA HIS A 335 8.29 -6.77 0.41
C HIS A 335 7.85 -7.21 -0.99
N SER A 336 8.13 -8.46 -1.35
CA SER A 336 7.75 -9.10 -2.60
C SER A 336 6.33 -9.66 -2.58
N HIS A 337 5.77 -9.97 -3.74
CA HIS A 337 4.50 -10.70 -3.88
C HIS A 337 4.53 -12.04 -3.14
N THR A 338 5.66 -12.74 -3.19
CA THR A 338 5.86 -14.02 -2.47
C THR A 338 5.83 -13.82 -0.95
N SER A 339 6.45 -12.75 -0.44
CA SER A 339 6.43 -12.43 1.00
C SER A 339 5.02 -12.08 1.46
N TRP A 340 4.26 -11.32 0.67
CA TRP A 340 2.85 -11.04 0.97
C TRP A 340 2.01 -12.31 1.01
N ALA A 341 2.15 -13.18 0.01
CA ALA A 341 1.43 -14.46 -0.05
C ALA A 341 1.80 -15.36 1.13
N ALA A 342 3.07 -15.41 1.53
CA ALA A 342 3.52 -16.17 2.69
C ALA A 342 2.89 -15.64 4.00
N GLY A 343 2.82 -14.32 4.19
CA GLY A 343 2.15 -13.70 5.33
C GLY A 343 0.65 -14.01 5.38
N MET A 344 -0.04 -13.95 4.22
CA MET A 344 -1.46 -14.33 4.13
C MET A 344 -1.68 -15.81 4.43
N SER A 345 -0.81 -16.70 3.94
CA SER A 345 -0.83 -18.13 4.24
C SER A 345 -0.63 -18.39 5.74
N ALA A 346 0.33 -17.73 6.38
CA ALA A 346 0.55 -17.82 7.81
C ALA A 346 -0.66 -17.35 8.63
N ALA A 347 -1.36 -16.29 8.17
CA ALA A 347 -2.60 -15.83 8.81
C ALA A 347 -3.75 -16.86 8.67
N LEU A 348 -3.86 -17.55 7.54
CA LEU A 348 -4.82 -18.63 7.31
C LEU A 348 -4.54 -19.82 8.24
N GLN A 349 -3.26 -20.22 8.36
CA GLN A 349 -2.84 -21.30 9.27
C GLN A 349 -3.15 -20.95 10.72
N ALA A 350 -2.78 -19.74 11.16
CA ALA A 350 -3.05 -19.28 12.53
C ALA A 350 -4.56 -19.23 12.86
N ALA A 351 -5.40 -18.86 11.87
CA ALA A 351 -6.85 -18.86 12.04
C ALA A 351 -7.43 -20.30 12.18
N GLY A 352 -6.86 -21.28 11.48
CA GLY A 352 -7.25 -22.68 11.55
C GLY A 352 -6.94 -23.31 12.92
N THR A 353 -5.83 -22.95 13.53
CA THR A 353 -5.45 -23.46 14.86
C THR A 353 -6.30 -22.86 16.00
N SER A 354 -6.84 -21.65 15.81
CA SER A 354 -7.68 -20.99 16.81
C SER A 354 -9.07 -21.62 16.97
N ASN A 355 -9.52 -22.41 16.00
CA ASN A 355 -10.82 -23.09 16.00
C ASN A 355 -10.75 -24.58 16.40
N ALA A 356 -9.60 -25.09 16.84
CA ALA A 356 -9.53 -26.41 17.45
C ALA A 356 -10.29 -26.36 18.79
N PRO A 357 -11.32 -27.20 19.03
CA PRO A 357 -11.98 -27.25 20.31
C PRO A 357 -10.97 -27.70 21.39
N CYS A 358 -10.95 -26.99 22.53
CA CYS A 358 -10.25 -27.40 23.72
C CYS A 358 -10.77 -28.74 24.24
#